data_9901304e3696f123dc4c8a17334fc85d
#
_entry.id   9901304e3696f123dc4c8a17334fc85d
#
_cell.length_a   1.000
_cell.length_b   1.000
_cell.length_c   1.000
_cell.angle_alpha   90.00
_cell.angle_beta   90.00
_cell.angle_gamma   90.00
#
_symmetry.space_group_name_H-M   'P 1'
#
loop_
_entity.id
_entity.type
_entity.pdbx_description
1 polymer ?
#
loop_
_entity_poly.entity_id
_entity_poly.type
_entity_poly.pdbx_seq_one_letter_code
_entity_poly.pdbx_strand_id
1 'polypeptide(L)'
;VGILLPIESYEGAIPKMKDQVQLIQRVESLGYDAVWVRDIPLYNPDFREVGQIYDPWIYLSHIATLTISIKIGIASVVLPLRHPLHVAKSAASLDVLFPNRFMMGVASGDRPVEYPAFNKPFEMRSVSVADHMAMLRELWSKDFPTYNNDYGTLMANVGDVLPKPLKKNIPMYVTGHVGGINLDWIAKNGDGWIYYPREFTFTKKI
;
A
#
# COMPACT_ATOMS: atom_id res chain seq x y z
N VAL A 1 12.99 -11.43 -6.97
CA VAL A 1 12.51 -10.48 -8.01
C VAL A 1 11.00 -10.48 -8.02
N GLY A 2 10.35 -9.29 -8.04
CA GLY A 2 8.90 -9.15 -8.09
C GLY A 2 8.42 -8.52 -9.39
N ILE A 3 7.12 -8.68 -9.68
CA ILE A 3 6.46 -8.11 -10.85
C ILE A 3 5.38 -7.14 -10.40
N LEU A 4 5.33 -5.97 -11.01
CA LEU A 4 4.22 -5.01 -10.86
C LEU A 4 3.11 -5.34 -11.86
N LEU A 5 1.89 -5.49 -11.36
CA LEU A 5 0.72 -5.80 -12.17
C LEU A 5 0.11 -4.55 -12.82
N PRO A 6 -0.55 -4.68 -13.97
CA PRO A 6 -0.87 -5.91 -14.68
C PRO A 6 0.28 -6.44 -15.54
N ILE A 7 0.27 -7.74 -15.84
CA ILE A 7 1.16 -8.36 -16.82
C ILE A 7 0.47 -8.28 -18.19
N GLU A 8 0.65 -7.17 -18.84
CA GLU A 8 -0.10 -6.89 -20.06
C GLU A 8 0.62 -5.77 -20.86
N SER A 9 0.66 -5.91 -22.18
CA SER A 9 0.96 -4.80 -23.08
C SER A 9 -0.36 -4.22 -23.57
N TYR A 10 -0.60 -2.95 -23.33
CA TYR A 10 -1.85 -2.29 -23.71
C TYR A 10 -1.61 -0.88 -24.25
N GLU A 11 -2.47 -0.46 -25.15
CA GLU A 11 -2.51 0.90 -25.65
C GLU A 11 -3.41 1.78 -24.76
N GLY A 12 -2.95 3.00 -24.49
CA GLY A 12 -3.67 3.93 -23.61
C GLY A 12 -3.40 3.69 -22.14
N ALA A 13 -4.27 4.20 -21.28
CA ALA A 13 -4.07 4.26 -19.84
C ALA A 13 -4.75 3.11 -19.06
N ILE A 14 -5.75 2.46 -19.64
CA ILE A 14 -6.61 1.49 -18.95
C ILE A 14 -6.34 0.08 -19.49
N PRO A 15 -5.83 -0.84 -18.66
CA PRO A 15 -5.59 -2.23 -19.06
C PRO A 15 -6.91 -3.02 -19.19
N LYS A 16 -6.87 -4.10 -19.98
CA LYS A 16 -8.01 -5.01 -20.14
C LYS A 16 -8.13 -6.03 -19.01
N MET A 17 -7.06 -6.23 -18.24
CA MET A 17 -6.96 -7.19 -17.13
C MET A 17 -7.27 -8.65 -17.53
N LYS A 18 -7.09 -8.99 -18.82
CA LYS A 18 -7.37 -10.33 -19.32
C LYS A 18 -6.30 -11.33 -18.84
N ASP A 19 -6.73 -12.55 -18.51
CA ASP A 19 -5.88 -13.69 -18.17
C ASP A 19 -4.87 -13.45 -17.03
N GLN A 20 -5.08 -12.41 -16.19
CA GLN A 20 -4.11 -12.02 -15.15
C GLN A 20 -3.85 -13.13 -14.14
N VAL A 21 -4.86 -13.92 -13.76
CA VAL A 21 -4.70 -15.02 -12.81
C VAL A 21 -3.74 -16.08 -13.35
N GLN A 22 -3.95 -16.51 -14.60
CA GLN A 22 -3.09 -17.50 -15.26
C GLN A 22 -1.66 -16.99 -15.41
N LEU A 23 -1.49 -15.70 -15.75
CA LEU A 23 -0.18 -15.07 -15.85
C LEU A 23 0.52 -15.01 -14.49
N ILE A 24 -0.19 -14.67 -13.42
CA ILE A 24 0.34 -14.63 -12.05
C ILE A 24 0.74 -16.04 -11.57
N GLN A 25 -0.08 -17.05 -11.83
CA GLN A 25 0.26 -18.46 -11.54
C GLN A 25 1.51 -18.90 -12.33
N ARG A 26 1.66 -18.44 -13.56
CA ARG A 26 2.87 -18.68 -14.34
C ARG A 26 4.09 -17.99 -13.75
N VAL A 27 3.95 -16.74 -13.28
CA VAL A 27 4.99 -16.00 -12.55
C VAL A 27 5.44 -16.78 -11.30
N GLU A 28 4.48 -17.27 -10.51
CA GLU A 28 4.78 -18.12 -9.35
C GLU A 28 5.53 -19.39 -9.74
N SER A 29 5.08 -20.10 -10.77
CA SER A 29 5.73 -21.33 -11.26
C SER A 29 7.16 -21.12 -11.78
N LEU A 30 7.49 -19.89 -12.23
CA LEU A 30 8.81 -19.48 -12.67
C LEU A 30 9.74 -19.07 -11.52
N GLY A 31 9.25 -19.09 -10.25
CA GLY A 31 10.05 -18.81 -9.07
C GLY A 31 10.25 -17.32 -8.78
N TYR A 32 9.37 -16.45 -9.25
CA TYR A 32 9.38 -15.05 -8.81
C TYR A 32 8.93 -14.94 -7.36
N ASP A 33 9.53 -13.99 -6.62
CA ASP A 33 9.29 -13.84 -5.18
C ASP A 33 7.95 -13.15 -4.85
N ALA A 34 7.50 -12.22 -5.71
CA ALA A 34 6.37 -11.38 -5.39
C ALA A 34 5.64 -10.82 -6.62
N VAL A 35 4.35 -10.52 -6.42
CA VAL A 35 3.57 -9.63 -7.29
C VAL A 35 3.11 -8.41 -6.50
N TRP A 36 3.07 -7.26 -7.18
CA TRP A 36 2.72 -5.98 -6.58
C TRP A 36 1.58 -5.32 -7.33
N VAL A 37 0.67 -4.68 -6.60
CA VAL A 37 -0.41 -3.85 -7.14
C VAL A 37 -0.24 -2.41 -6.73
N ARG A 38 -0.85 -1.49 -7.48
CA ARG A 38 -0.95 -0.07 -7.13
C ARG A 38 -2.27 0.24 -6.44
N ASP A 39 -2.29 1.29 -5.65
CA ASP A 39 -3.49 1.90 -5.10
C ASP A 39 -3.78 3.20 -5.85
N ILE A 40 -4.67 3.13 -6.83
CA ILE A 40 -5.08 4.27 -7.67
C ILE A 40 -6.61 4.37 -7.58
N PRO A 41 -7.12 5.22 -6.68
CA PRO A 41 -8.56 5.34 -6.44
C PRO A 41 -9.35 5.85 -7.64
N LEU A 42 -8.75 6.76 -8.42
CA LEU A 42 -9.44 7.44 -9.52
C LEU A 42 -8.64 7.39 -10.82
N TYR A 43 -9.33 7.09 -11.92
CA TYR A 43 -8.76 7.30 -13.25
C TYR A 43 -8.67 8.81 -13.55
N ASN A 44 -7.49 9.26 -13.94
CA ASN A 44 -7.27 10.60 -14.46
C ASN A 44 -6.60 10.50 -15.86
N PRO A 45 -7.22 11.02 -16.92
CA PRO A 45 -6.67 10.92 -18.28
C PRO A 45 -5.33 11.67 -18.47
N ASP A 46 -4.98 12.61 -17.60
CA ASP A 46 -3.68 13.31 -17.65
C ASP A 46 -2.52 12.43 -17.19
N PHE A 47 -2.79 11.31 -16.51
CA PHE A 47 -1.80 10.30 -16.17
C PHE A 47 -1.77 9.21 -17.24
N ARG A 48 -0.56 8.85 -17.68
CA ARG A 48 -0.36 7.96 -18.82
C ARG A 48 -0.83 6.53 -18.60
N GLU A 49 -1.00 6.12 -17.33
CA GLU A 49 -1.42 4.75 -16.98
C GLU A 49 -2.03 4.70 -15.57
N VAL A 50 -2.93 3.75 -15.35
CA VAL A 50 -3.58 3.53 -14.05
C VAL A 50 -3.04 2.30 -13.30
N GLY A 51 -2.14 1.51 -13.89
CA GLY A 51 -1.80 0.20 -13.37
C GLY A 51 -3.00 -0.76 -13.45
N GLN A 52 -3.17 -1.64 -12.49
CA GLN A 52 -4.37 -2.48 -12.39
C GLN A 52 -5.59 -1.63 -11.93
N ILE A 53 -6.81 -2.05 -12.30
CA ILE A 53 -8.02 -1.23 -12.14
C ILE A 53 -8.90 -1.60 -10.94
N TYR A 54 -8.52 -2.62 -10.17
CA TYR A 54 -9.31 -3.09 -9.05
C TYR A 54 -8.86 -2.44 -7.73
N ASP A 55 -9.71 -2.44 -6.70
CA ASP A 55 -9.26 -2.10 -5.34
C ASP A 55 -8.12 -3.05 -4.92
N PRO A 56 -7.01 -2.52 -4.39
CA PRO A 56 -5.82 -3.34 -4.12
C PRO A 56 -6.05 -4.43 -3.07
N TRP A 57 -6.87 -4.19 -2.05
CA TRP A 57 -7.15 -5.17 -1.00
C TRP A 57 -7.95 -6.36 -1.51
N ILE A 58 -8.99 -6.06 -2.31
CA ILE A 58 -9.85 -7.08 -2.92
C ILE A 58 -9.03 -7.88 -3.93
N TYR A 59 -8.24 -7.21 -4.77
CA TYR A 59 -7.48 -7.88 -5.82
C TYR A 59 -6.35 -8.75 -5.25
N LEU A 60 -5.62 -8.29 -4.23
CA LEU A 60 -4.62 -9.11 -3.55
C LEU A 60 -5.23 -10.33 -2.86
N SER A 61 -6.39 -10.20 -2.22
CA SER A 61 -7.10 -11.34 -1.63
C SER A 61 -7.47 -12.37 -2.69
N HIS A 62 -7.96 -11.91 -3.85
CA HIS A 62 -8.28 -12.79 -4.97
C HIS A 62 -7.02 -13.53 -5.49
N ILE A 63 -5.93 -12.80 -5.75
CA ILE A 63 -4.65 -13.40 -6.18
C ILE A 63 -4.14 -14.42 -5.17
N ALA A 64 -4.13 -14.05 -3.88
CA ALA A 64 -3.59 -14.89 -2.82
C ALA A 64 -4.35 -16.22 -2.66
N THR A 65 -5.66 -16.20 -2.91
CA THR A 65 -6.51 -17.42 -2.88
C THR A 65 -6.20 -18.36 -4.06
N LEU A 66 -5.75 -17.82 -5.19
CA LEU A 66 -5.49 -18.57 -6.42
C LEU A 66 -4.01 -18.93 -6.65
N THR A 67 -3.14 -18.58 -5.69
CA THR A 67 -1.70 -18.85 -5.70
C THR A 67 -1.30 -19.52 -4.37
N ILE A 68 -0.12 -20.15 -4.34
CA ILE A 68 0.30 -21.00 -3.19
C ILE A 68 1.26 -20.25 -2.26
N SER A 69 2.33 -19.68 -2.81
CA SER A 69 3.49 -19.22 -2.04
C SER A 69 3.98 -17.84 -2.40
N ILE A 70 3.68 -17.35 -3.60
CA ILE A 70 4.15 -16.04 -4.07
C ILE A 70 3.70 -14.94 -3.11
N LYS A 71 4.60 -14.03 -2.77
CA LYS A 71 4.27 -12.87 -1.95
C LYS A 71 3.41 -11.90 -2.73
N ILE A 72 2.50 -11.26 -2.03
CA ILE A 72 1.58 -10.26 -2.55
C ILE A 72 1.84 -8.91 -1.89
N GLY A 73 1.90 -7.85 -2.66
CA GLY A 73 2.24 -6.54 -2.11
C GLY A 73 1.44 -5.39 -2.72
N ILE A 74 1.33 -4.32 -1.97
CA ILE A 74 0.82 -3.03 -2.49
C ILE A 74 1.99 -2.05 -2.58
N ALA A 75 2.22 -1.49 -3.76
CA ALA A 75 3.24 -0.48 -3.99
C ALA A 75 2.62 0.76 -4.67
N SER A 76 2.02 1.62 -3.87
CA SER A 76 1.86 1.66 -2.40
C SER A 76 0.44 2.09 -2.03
N VAL A 77 -0.01 1.77 -0.81
CA VAL A 77 -1.26 2.33 -0.26
C VAL A 77 -1.11 3.84 -0.11
N VAL A 78 -2.05 4.61 -0.66
CA VAL A 78 -2.12 6.06 -0.50
C VAL A 78 -2.81 6.36 0.84
N LEU A 79 -2.02 6.35 1.92
CA LEU A 79 -2.55 6.44 3.29
C LEU A 79 -3.46 7.66 3.52
N PRO A 80 -3.10 8.90 3.06
CA PRO A 80 -3.94 10.08 3.32
C PRO A 80 -5.36 10.00 2.77
N LEU A 81 -5.60 9.18 1.75
CA LEU A 81 -6.91 9.02 1.11
C LEU A 81 -7.75 7.89 1.74
N ARG A 82 -7.24 7.23 2.78
CA ARG A 82 -7.90 6.09 3.43
C ARG A 82 -8.07 6.32 4.93
N HIS A 83 -9.12 5.77 5.51
CA HIS A 83 -9.30 5.82 6.96
C HIS A 83 -8.41 4.78 7.65
N PRO A 84 -7.60 5.14 8.69
CA PRO A 84 -6.65 4.24 9.32
C PRO A 84 -7.26 2.94 9.86
N LEU A 85 -8.47 2.97 10.41
CA LEU A 85 -9.17 1.77 10.90
C LEU A 85 -9.41 0.76 9.77
N HIS A 86 -9.84 1.23 8.59
CA HIS A 86 -10.06 0.34 7.46
C HIS A 86 -8.73 -0.24 6.94
N VAL A 87 -7.69 0.59 6.86
CA VAL A 87 -6.35 0.14 6.47
C VAL A 87 -5.82 -0.89 7.45
N ALA A 88 -5.90 -0.61 8.76
CA ALA A 88 -5.46 -1.53 9.81
C ALA A 88 -6.16 -2.89 9.72
N LYS A 89 -7.50 -2.87 9.54
CA LYS A 89 -8.30 -4.11 9.43
C LYS A 89 -7.98 -4.88 8.16
N SER A 90 -7.90 -4.24 7.01
CA SER A 90 -7.61 -4.88 5.72
C SER A 90 -6.23 -5.52 5.71
N ALA A 91 -5.21 -4.78 6.17
CA ALA A 91 -3.83 -5.25 6.22
C ALA A 91 -3.68 -6.46 7.18
N ALA A 92 -4.24 -6.36 8.39
CA ALA A 92 -4.23 -7.47 9.35
C ALA A 92 -4.98 -8.70 8.84
N SER A 93 -6.09 -8.50 8.11
CA SER A 93 -6.82 -9.60 7.49
C SER A 93 -5.98 -10.33 6.45
N LEU A 94 -5.28 -9.62 5.55
CA LEU A 94 -4.37 -10.25 4.58
C LEU A 94 -3.22 -10.98 5.26
N ASP A 95 -2.62 -10.40 6.31
CA ASP A 95 -1.51 -11.00 7.04
C ASP A 95 -1.91 -12.33 7.72
N VAL A 96 -3.12 -12.38 8.30
CA VAL A 96 -3.64 -13.58 8.99
C VAL A 96 -4.14 -14.63 8.00
N LEU A 97 -4.87 -14.23 6.94
CA LEU A 97 -5.41 -15.15 5.95
C LEU A 97 -4.33 -15.78 5.05
N PHE A 98 -3.24 -15.02 4.81
CA PHE A 98 -2.13 -15.45 3.94
C PHE A 98 -0.78 -15.27 4.65
N PRO A 99 -0.47 -16.13 5.65
CA PRO A 99 0.69 -15.97 6.53
C PRO A 99 2.01 -15.83 5.77
N ASN A 100 2.81 -14.82 6.16
CA ASN A 100 4.13 -14.51 5.59
C ASN A 100 4.14 -14.14 4.10
N ARG A 101 2.99 -13.86 3.50
CA ARG A 101 2.91 -13.51 2.08
C ARG A 101 2.65 -12.03 1.83
N PHE A 102 2.04 -11.30 2.77
CA PHE A 102 1.67 -9.91 2.57
C PHE A 102 2.82 -8.94 2.81
N MET A 103 2.97 -7.95 1.92
CA MET A 103 3.93 -6.85 2.00
C MET A 103 3.22 -5.51 1.79
N MET A 104 3.42 -4.57 2.70
CA MET A 104 2.72 -3.31 2.71
C MET A 104 3.63 -2.13 2.35
N GLY A 105 3.55 -1.66 1.12
CA GLY A 105 4.09 -0.36 0.74
C GLY A 105 3.10 0.75 1.09
N VAL A 106 3.60 1.89 1.53
CA VAL A 106 2.83 3.06 1.92
C VAL A 106 3.37 4.32 1.24
N ALA A 107 2.50 5.25 0.88
CA ALA A 107 2.85 6.48 0.19
C ALA A 107 1.96 7.64 0.59
N SER A 108 2.46 8.85 0.30
CA SER A 108 1.64 10.07 0.39
C SER A 108 0.75 10.31 -0.84
N GLY A 109 0.93 9.57 -1.92
CA GLY A 109 0.27 9.85 -3.20
C GLY A 109 0.88 11.05 -3.94
N ASP A 110 0.77 11.03 -5.26
CA ASP A 110 1.36 12.02 -6.16
C ASP A 110 0.35 12.63 -7.16
N ARG A 111 -0.94 12.30 -7.01
CA ARG A 111 -2.03 12.76 -7.88
C ARG A 111 -2.90 13.79 -7.18
N PRO A 112 -2.65 15.11 -7.38
CA PRO A 112 -3.39 16.17 -6.67
C PRO A 112 -4.91 16.12 -6.88
N VAL A 113 -5.34 15.66 -8.06
CA VAL A 113 -6.76 15.57 -8.44
C VAL A 113 -7.57 14.60 -7.57
N GLU A 114 -6.93 13.63 -6.95
CA GLU A 114 -7.60 12.66 -6.07
C GLU A 114 -8.01 13.28 -4.73
N TYR A 115 -7.22 14.19 -4.20
CA TYR A 115 -7.37 14.71 -2.84
C TYR A 115 -8.70 15.43 -2.57
N PRO A 116 -9.18 16.34 -3.45
CA PRO A 116 -10.49 16.98 -3.28
C PRO A 116 -11.66 15.99 -3.24
N ALA A 117 -11.58 14.89 -4.02
CA ALA A 117 -12.62 13.87 -4.02
C ALA A 117 -12.75 13.14 -2.68
N PHE A 118 -11.70 13.13 -1.86
CA PHE A 118 -11.69 12.58 -0.50
C PHE A 118 -11.76 13.65 0.59
N ASN A 119 -12.02 14.92 0.22
CA ASN A 119 -12.06 16.06 1.14
C ASN A 119 -10.75 16.17 1.97
N LYS A 120 -9.60 16.02 1.32
CA LYS A 120 -8.27 16.11 1.95
C LYS A 120 -7.41 17.17 1.26
N PRO A 121 -6.61 17.95 2.00
CA PRO A 121 -5.66 18.89 1.42
C PRO A 121 -4.41 18.14 0.93
N PHE A 122 -4.04 18.37 -0.34
CA PHE A 122 -2.87 17.72 -0.94
C PHE A 122 -1.55 18.10 -0.25
N GLU A 123 -1.46 19.32 0.25
CA GLU A 123 -0.27 19.88 0.90
C GLU A 123 0.10 19.14 2.18
N MET A 124 -0.90 18.58 2.87
CA MET A 124 -0.72 17.88 4.15
C MET A 124 -0.36 16.39 3.98
N ARG A 125 -0.27 15.88 2.74
CA ARG A 125 -0.13 14.46 2.47
C ARG A 125 1.07 13.77 3.15
N SER A 126 2.22 14.46 3.22
CA SER A 126 3.43 13.88 3.82
C SER A 126 3.34 13.78 5.34
N VAL A 127 2.74 14.78 5.99
CA VAL A 127 2.47 14.77 7.44
C VAL A 127 1.45 13.67 7.75
N SER A 128 0.39 13.59 6.97
CA SER A 128 -0.65 12.57 7.12
C SER A 128 -0.12 11.13 7.05
N VAL A 129 0.93 10.85 6.25
CA VAL A 129 1.56 9.52 6.23
C VAL A 129 2.17 9.18 7.57
N ALA A 130 2.87 10.11 8.22
CA ALA A 130 3.50 9.88 9.51
C ALA A 130 2.45 9.54 10.59
N ASP A 131 1.39 10.33 10.65
CA ASP A 131 0.28 10.15 11.61
C ASP A 131 -0.43 8.81 11.38
N HIS A 132 -0.71 8.47 10.11
CA HIS A 132 -1.29 7.17 9.77
C HIS A 132 -0.40 6.00 10.21
N MET A 133 0.89 6.04 9.88
CA MET A 133 1.80 4.95 10.24
C MET A 133 1.89 4.76 11.76
N ALA A 134 1.96 5.85 12.53
CA ALA A 134 1.94 5.79 13.98
C ALA A 134 0.63 5.15 14.49
N MET A 135 -0.50 5.61 13.97
CA MET A 135 -1.82 5.07 14.33
C MET A 135 -1.97 3.59 13.96
N LEU A 136 -1.52 3.16 12.77
CA LEU A 136 -1.57 1.76 12.36
C LEU A 136 -0.78 0.87 13.33
N ARG A 137 0.43 1.27 13.73
CA ARG A 137 1.23 0.53 14.71
C ARG A 137 0.53 0.39 16.05
N GLU A 138 -0.13 1.45 16.53
CA GLU A 138 -0.92 1.39 17.77
C GLU A 138 -2.14 0.46 17.65
N LEU A 139 -2.91 0.57 16.55
CA LEU A 139 -4.07 -0.27 16.28
C LEU A 139 -3.72 -1.77 16.20
N TRP A 140 -2.51 -2.10 15.74
CA TRP A 140 -2.06 -3.49 15.64
C TRP A 140 -1.46 -4.03 16.93
N SER A 141 -0.68 -3.23 17.66
CA SER A 141 0.08 -3.68 18.83
C SER A 141 -0.70 -3.67 20.13
N LYS A 142 -1.64 -2.73 20.29
CA LYS A 142 -2.43 -2.56 21.51
C LYS A 142 -3.78 -3.25 21.41
N ASP A 143 -4.18 -3.90 22.49
CA ASP A 143 -5.55 -4.36 22.65
C ASP A 143 -6.40 -3.19 23.15
N PHE A 144 -7.60 -3.00 22.61
CA PHE A 144 -8.50 -1.86 22.88
C PHE A 144 -7.78 -0.49 22.83
N PRO A 145 -7.15 -0.13 21.69
CA PRO A 145 -6.42 1.13 21.56
C PRO A 145 -7.35 2.32 21.71
N THR A 146 -6.82 3.45 22.13
CA THR A 146 -7.57 4.70 22.26
C THR A 146 -6.96 5.78 21.41
N TYR A 147 -7.78 6.63 20.81
CA TYR A 147 -7.33 7.83 20.11
C TYR A 147 -8.41 8.91 20.10
N ASN A 148 -7.98 10.16 19.97
CA ASN A 148 -8.83 11.31 19.70
C ASN A 148 -8.06 12.26 18.77
N ASN A 149 -8.40 12.25 17.49
CA ASN A 149 -7.69 12.99 16.43
C ASN A 149 -8.62 13.26 15.24
N ASP A 150 -8.08 13.76 14.13
CA ASP A 150 -8.84 14.10 12.91
C ASP A 150 -9.55 12.91 12.25
N TYR A 151 -9.24 11.67 12.63
CA TYR A 151 -9.91 10.46 12.16
C TYR A 151 -11.09 10.05 13.05
N GLY A 152 -11.28 10.73 14.16
CA GLY A 152 -12.38 10.47 15.10
C GLY A 152 -11.90 10.18 16.52
N THR A 153 -12.78 9.57 17.30
CA THR A 153 -12.52 9.22 18.69
C THR A 153 -12.84 7.75 18.95
N LEU A 154 -11.90 7.05 19.54
CA LEU A 154 -12.07 5.70 20.09
C LEU A 154 -11.77 5.73 21.58
N MET A 155 -12.79 5.49 22.39
CA MET A 155 -12.66 5.51 23.86
C MET A 155 -12.14 4.17 24.39
N ALA A 156 -11.58 4.21 25.60
CA ALA A 156 -11.06 3.03 26.27
C ALA A 156 -12.15 1.94 26.45
N ASN A 157 -11.78 0.70 26.14
CA ASN A 157 -12.64 -0.49 26.30
C ASN A 157 -13.95 -0.48 25.50
N VAL A 158 -14.04 0.36 24.45
CA VAL A 158 -15.25 0.46 23.60
C VAL A 158 -15.13 -0.39 22.34
N GLY A 159 -13.95 -0.44 21.72
CA GLY A 159 -13.74 -1.18 20.47
C GLY A 159 -12.30 -1.59 20.25
N ASP A 160 -12.12 -2.63 19.44
CA ASP A 160 -10.82 -3.10 19.01
C ASP A 160 -10.80 -3.41 17.52
N VAL A 161 -9.62 -3.36 16.90
CA VAL A 161 -9.44 -3.76 15.50
C VAL A 161 -8.99 -5.23 15.47
N LEU A 162 -9.86 -6.08 14.99
CA LEU A 162 -9.58 -7.51 14.81
C LEU A 162 -9.70 -7.92 13.33
N PRO A 163 -8.87 -8.91 12.87
CA PRO A 163 -7.83 -9.58 13.65
C PRO A 163 -6.65 -8.65 13.96
N LYS A 164 -5.80 -9.04 14.90
CA LYS A 164 -4.45 -8.46 15.02
C LYS A 164 -3.51 -9.15 14.03
N PRO A 165 -2.51 -8.47 13.47
CA PRO A 165 -1.48 -9.11 12.67
C PRO A 165 -0.75 -10.22 13.45
N LEU A 166 -0.24 -11.23 12.75
CA LEU A 166 0.43 -12.39 13.36
C LEU A 166 1.57 -12.02 14.33
N LYS A 167 2.30 -10.94 14.01
CA LYS A 167 3.40 -10.44 14.86
C LYS A 167 3.04 -9.15 15.59
N LYS A 168 1.76 -8.82 15.72
CA LYS A 168 1.26 -7.54 16.24
C LYS A 168 1.88 -6.31 15.53
N ASN A 169 2.42 -6.49 14.35
CA ASN A 169 2.97 -5.46 13.47
C ASN A 169 3.05 -5.97 12.03
N ILE A 170 2.89 -5.07 11.07
CA ILE A 170 3.14 -5.32 9.65
C ILE A 170 4.23 -4.35 9.20
N PRO A 171 5.35 -4.83 8.63
CA PRO A 171 6.38 -3.96 8.11
C PRO A 171 5.84 -3.03 7.02
N MET A 172 6.12 -1.73 7.15
CA MET A 172 5.70 -0.70 6.20
C MET A 172 6.88 -0.18 5.40
N TYR A 173 6.85 -0.41 4.09
CA TYR A 173 7.86 0.06 3.13
C TYR A 173 7.41 1.42 2.58
N VAL A 174 8.12 2.49 2.95
CA VAL A 174 7.71 3.85 2.59
C VAL A 174 8.19 4.21 1.20
N THR A 175 7.27 4.62 0.34
CA THR A 175 7.62 5.20 -0.96
C THR A 175 8.05 6.66 -0.78
N GLY A 176 9.27 6.95 -1.20
CA GLY A 176 9.82 8.31 -1.11
C GLY A 176 10.85 8.57 -2.18
N HIS A 177 11.07 9.85 -2.47
CA HIS A 177 12.08 10.34 -3.40
C HIS A 177 12.61 11.69 -2.93
N VAL A 178 13.72 12.15 -3.51
CA VAL A 178 14.24 13.50 -3.27
C VAL A 178 13.17 14.53 -3.65
N GLY A 179 12.75 15.37 -2.69
CA GLY A 179 11.67 16.35 -2.86
C GLY A 179 10.26 15.83 -2.44
N GLY A 180 10.15 14.56 -2.01
CA GLY A 180 8.95 13.99 -1.41
C GLY A 180 9.07 13.79 0.11
N ILE A 181 8.69 12.62 0.62
CA ILE A 181 8.93 12.27 2.02
C ILE A 181 10.43 12.23 2.26
N ASN A 182 10.88 12.89 3.34
CA ASN A 182 12.28 13.02 3.69
C ASN A 182 12.92 11.64 3.94
N LEU A 183 14.07 11.37 3.32
CA LEU A 183 14.78 10.10 3.42
C LEU A 183 15.26 9.80 4.85
N ASP A 184 15.71 10.82 5.59
CA ASP A 184 16.10 10.66 7.00
C ASP A 184 14.91 10.24 7.86
N TRP A 185 13.71 10.77 7.54
CA TRP A 185 12.49 10.36 8.20
C TRP A 185 12.14 8.91 7.87
N ILE A 186 12.26 8.51 6.59
CA ILE A 186 12.03 7.11 6.16
C ILE A 186 12.99 6.17 6.88
N ALA A 187 14.28 6.51 6.94
CA ALA A 187 15.28 5.68 7.61
C ALA A 187 15.00 5.46 9.11
N LYS A 188 14.33 6.43 9.76
CA LYS A 188 13.98 6.35 11.18
C LYS A 188 12.65 5.67 11.47
N ASN A 189 11.69 5.77 10.54
CA ASN A 189 10.29 5.42 10.80
C ASN A 189 9.74 4.32 9.88
N GLY A 190 10.36 4.09 8.72
CA GLY A 190 10.00 3.00 7.80
C GLY A 190 10.70 1.70 8.16
N ASP A 191 10.08 0.58 7.82
CA ASP A 191 10.71 -0.74 7.91
C ASP A 191 11.46 -1.09 6.61
N GLY A 192 11.32 -0.26 5.58
CA GLY A 192 12.00 -0.32 4.30
C GLY A 192 11.63 0.86 3.41
N TRP A 193 12.26 0.90 2.25
CA TRP A 193 12.10 1.99 1.30
C TRP A 193 11.74 1.46 -0.10
N ILE A 194 10.71 2.04 -0.71
CA ILE A 194 10.35 1.84 -2.12
C ILE A 194 10.83 3.06 -2.89
N TYR A 195 11.71 2.83 -3.85
CA TYR A 195 12.29 3.86 -4.69
C TYR A 195 12.01 3.59 -6.16
N TYR A 196 11.53 4.62 -6.85
CA TYR A 196 11.43 4.60 -8.30
C TYR A 196 12.72 5.18 -8.89
N PRO A 197 13.58 4.37 -9.55
CA PRO A 197 14.82 4.88 -10.14
C PRO A 197 14.46 5.92 -11.21
N ARG A 198 15.02 7.11 -11.06
CA ARG A 198 15.01 8.15 -12.08
C ARG A 198 16.33 8.08 -12.86
N GLU A 199 16.92 9.17 -13.27
CA GLU A 199 18.20 9.12 -13.99
C GLU A 199 19.35 8.56 -13.14
N PHE A 200 20.28 7.83 -13.75
CA PHE A 200 21.43 7.17 -13.10
C PHE A 200 22.32 8.12 -12.28
N THR A 201 22.36 9.41 -12.64
CA THR A 201 23.06 10.45 -11.89
C THR A 201 22.44 10.75 -10.52
N PHE A 202 21.19 10.43 -10.31
CA PHE A 202 20.46 10.65 -9.04
C PHE A 202 20.74 9.53 -8.02
N THR A 203 20.94 8.30 -8.47
CA THR A 203 21.20 7.14 -7.60
C THR A 203 22.60 7.16 -6.98
N LYS A 204 23.56 7.92 -7.56
CA LYS A 204 24.93 8.05 -7.00
C LYS A 204 25.04 9.06 -5.85
N LYS A 205 23.99 9.83 -5.54
CA LYS A 205 23.98 10.85 -4.47
C LYS A 205 23.20 10.44 -3.21
N ILE A 206 22.71 9.23 -3.19
CA ILE A 206 22.07 8.57 -2.05
C ILE A 206 23.04 7.53 -1.47
#